data_60b6d51f7aa38480746a64eb529bdac5
#
_entry.id   60b6d51f7aa38480746a64eb529bdac5
#
_cell.length_a   1.000
_cell.length_b   1.000
_cell.length_c   1.000
_cell.angle_alpha   90.00
_cell.angle_beta   90.00
_cell.angle_gamma   90.00
#
_symmetry.space_group_name_H-M   'P 1'
#
loop_
_entity.id
_entity.type
_entity.pdbx_description
1 polymer ?
#
loop_
_entity_poly.entity_id
_entity_poly.type
_entity_poly.pdbx_seq_one_letter_code
_entity_poly.pdbx_strand_id
1 'polypeptide(L)'
;MITPTLGSEYPAIHGWTTFHLHLAPSENGKDLSAQLYDVQPTLLLFLRKLRALSITIPAVPPRNAIDIEVRRTDDVDRDMVSLERIQDGDHSVERYVLVRHLAQTPVGELGRENVKESEIILAFPVTEAREPVEKNQDVHAFLPLRCYGFKVCSLVWTHT
;
A
#
# COMPACT_ATOMS: atom_id res chain seq x y z
N MET A 1 7.22 -23.90 2.40
CA MET A 1 7.99 -23.25 3.49
C MET A 1 9.17 -22.56 2.83
N ILE A 2 9.25 -21.24 2.88
CA ILE A 2 10.39 -20.49 2.32
C ILE A 2 11.43 -20.42 3.42
N THR A 3 12.58 -21.06 3.21
CA THR A 3 13.70 -20.99 4.15
C THR A 3 14.56 -19.80 3.75
N PRO A 4 14.75 -18.80 4.62
CA PRO A 4 15.66 -17.71 4.32
C PRO A 4 17.08 -18.23 4.23
N THR A 5 17.74 -18.05 3.10
CA THR A 5 19.15 -18.33 2.93
C THR A 5 19.94 -17.04 3.09
N LEU A 6 20.84 -17.00 4.05
CA LEU A 6 21.85 -15.95 4.16
C LEU A 6 22.98 -16.29 3.19
N GLY A 7 22.90 -15.79 1.97
CA GLY A 7 23.92 -16.02 0.94
C GLY A 7 24.85 -14.83 0.81
N SER A 8 26.14 -15.10 0.60
CA SER A 8 27.16 -14.08 0.30
C SER A 8 27.02 -13.46 -1.09
N GLU A 9 26.12 -13.98 -1.92
CA GLU A 9 25.89 -13.49 -3.30
C GLU A 9 25.21 -12.12 -3.36
N TYR A 10 24.54 -11.72 -2.27
CA TYR A 10 23.83 -10.46 -2.21
C TYR A 10 24.39 -9.58 -1.10
N PRO A 11 25.06 -8.47 -1.44
CA PRO A 11 25.67 -7.62 -0.43
C PRO A 11 24.59 -7.00 0.48
N ALA A 12 24.77 -7.18 1.78
CA ALA A 12 23.93 -6.51 2.77
C ALA A 12 24.20 -5.01 2.75
N ILE A 13 23.16 -4.21 2.58
CA ILE A 13 23.26 -2.75 2.70
C ILE A 13 23.07 -2.39 4.17
N HIS A 14 24.06 -1.72 4.76
CA HIS A 14 24.01 -1.35 6.18
C HIS A 14 22.77 -0.48 6.48
N GLY A 15 22.03 -0.85 7.52
CA GLY A 15 20.80 -0.14 7.93
C GLY A 15 19.54 -0.51 7.12
N TRP A 16 19.63 -1.50 6.21
CA TRP A 16 18.52 -1.95 5.40
C TRP A 16 18.21 -3.42 5.63
N THR A 17 16.96 -3.81 5.51
CA THR A 17 16.54 -5.20 5.42
C THR A 17 16.26 -5.52 3.96
N THR A 18 16.98 -6.50 3.41
CA THR A 18 16.86 -6.90 2.01
C THR A 18 16.28 -8.31 1.93
N PHE A 19 15.28 -8.49 1.08
CA PHE A 19 14.69 -9.78 0.76
C PHE A 19 14.97 -10.11 -0.71
N HIS A 20 15.49 -11.28 -0.97
CA HIS A 20 15.70 -11.79 -2.32
C HIS A 20 14.74 -12.94 -2.57
N LEU A 21 13.88 -12.78 -3.57
CA LEU A 21 12.90 -13.78 -3.94
C LEU A 21 13.24 -14.32 -5.32
N HIS A 22 13.52 -15.62 -5.41
CA HIS A 22 13.69 -16.29 -6.70
C HIS A 22 12.31 -16.59 -7.30
N LEU A 23 12.09 -16.08 -8.50
CA LEU A 23 10.86 -16.39 -9.24
C LEU A 23 10.98 -17.79 -9.85
N ALA A 24 9.88 -18.55 -9.81
CA ALA A 24 9.81 -19.82 -10.51
C ALA A 24 9.97 -19.60 -12.03
N PRO A 25 10.63 -20.52 -12.78
CA PRO A 25 10.83 -20.36 -14.21
C PRO A 25 9.53 -20.19 -15.02
N SER A 26 8.41 -20.70 -14.51
CA SER A 26 7.07 -20.56 -15.11
C SER A 26 6.50 -19.15 -14.97
N GLU A 27 6.98 -18.38 -13.96
CA GLU A 27 6.52 -17.03 -13.63
C GLU A 27 7.40 -15.96 -14.29
N ASN A 28 8.05 -16.27 -15.40
CA ASN A 28 9.01 -15.43 -16.11
C ASN A 28 8.61 -13.97 -16.21
N GLY A 29 8.72 -13.21 -15.14
CA GLY A 29 8.83 -11.75 -15.07
C GLY A 29 7.79 -10.88 -15.80
N LYS A 30 7.06 -11.41 -16.76
CA LYS A 30 6.14 -10.62 -17.60
C LYS A 30 4.95 -10.09 -16.80
N ASP A 31 4.33 -10.95 -16.00
CA ASP A 31 3.17 -10.56 -15.20
C ASP A 31 3.57 -9.74 -13.98
N LEU A 32 4.73 -10.04 -13.38
CA LEU A 32 5.19 -9.29 -12.21
C LEU A 32 5.53 -7.85 -12.56
N SER A 33 6.15 -7.58 -13.71
CA SER A 33 6.43 -6.21 -14.15
C SER A 33 5.15 -5.42 -14.37
N ALA A 34 4.11 -6.03 -14.95
CA ALA A 34 2.81 -5.41 -15.11
C ALA A 34 2.14 -5.10 -13.77
N GLN A 35 2.18 -6.05 -12.81
CA GLN A 35 1.64 -5.87 -11.47
C GLN A 35 2.37 -4.76 -10.70
N LEU A 36 3.69 -4.67 -10.82
CA LEU A 36 4.48 -3.60 -10.19
C LEU A 36 4.16 -2.23 -10.81
N TYR A 37 3.87 -2.19 -12.10
CA TYR A 37 3.46 -0.99 -12.80
C TYR A 37 2.12 -0.43 -12.28
N ASP A 38 1.21 -1.34 -11.91
CA ASP A 38 -0.14 -1.02 -11.43
C ASP A 38 -0.23 -0.74 -9.92
N VAL A 39 0.90 -0.69 -9.20
CA VAL A 39 0.89 -0.40 -7.76
C VAL A 39 0.24 0.96 -7.50
N GLN A 40 -0.86 0.92 -6.77
CA GLN A 40 -1.63 2.11 -6.44
C GLN A 40 -1.09 2.81 -5.20
N PRO A 41 -0.99 4.16 -5.19
CA PRO A 41 -0.55 4.93 -4.03
C PRO A 41 -1.39 4.67 -2.77
N THR A 42 -2.66 4.33 -2.93
CA THR A 42 -3.59 4.02 -1.84
C THR A 42 -3.12 2.90 -0.91
N LEU A 43 -2.19 2.04 -1.38
CA LEU A 43 -1.51 1.06 -0.54
C LEU A 43 -0.87 1.71 0.70
N LEU A 44 -0.29 2.90 0.56
CA LEU A 44 0.37 3.60 1.66
C LEU A 44 -0.61 4.21 2.68
N LEU A 45 -1.90 4.34 2.36
CA LEU A 45 -2.90 4.87 3.31
C LEU A 45 -2.95 4.03 4.58
N PHE A 46 -2.81 2.72 4.42
CA PHE A 46 -3.08 1.75 5.46
C PHE A 46 -1.82 1.09 6.03
N LEU A 47 -0.65 1.33 5.44
CA LEU A 47 0.62 0.83 5.96
C LEU A 47 1.15 1.80 7.02
N ARG A 48 1.08 1.38 8.31
CA ARG A 48 1.38 2.25 9.47
C ARG A 48 2.78 2.88 9.45
N LYS A 49 3.78 2.12 9.04
CA LYS A 49 5.20 2.51 9.14
C LYS A 49 5.81 2.89 7.79
N LEU A 50 5.19 2.49 6.69
CA LEU A 50 5.72 2.77 5.36
C LEU A 50 5.22 4.13 4.89
N ARG A 51 6.17 5.01 4.54
CA ARG A 51 5.90 6.38 4.06
C ARG A 51 6.34 6.60 2.63
N ALA A 52 7.19 5.73 2.13
CA ALA A 52 7.65 5.78 0.75
C ALA A 52 7.86 4.37 0.20
N LEU A 53 7.64 4.22 -1.07
CA LEU A 53 7.89 3.01 -1.84
C LEU A 53 8.56 3.42 -3.15
N SER A 54 9.71 2.82 -3.44
CA SER A 54 10.38 2.98 -4.73
C SER A 54 10.42 1.64 -5.44
N ILE A 55 10.03 1.63 -6.70
CA ILE A 55 9.99 0.45 -7.55
C ILE A 55 10.83 0.75 -8.77
N THR A 56 11.89 -0.03 -8.96
CA THR A 56 12.74 0.04 -10.16
C THR A 56 12.54 -1.24 -10.97
N ILE A 57 12.08 -1.09 -12.21
CA ILE A 57 11.96 -2.18 -13.17
C ILE A 57 13.10 -2.02 -14.19
N PRO A 58 14.05 -2.95 -14.24
CA PRO A 58 15.18 -2.83 -15.14
C PRO A 58 14.76 -2.81 -16.61
N ALA A 59 15.53 -2.11 -17.43
CA ALA A 59 15.35 -2.15 -18.87
C ALA A 59 15.56 -3.57 -19.40
N VAL A 60 14.61 -4.07 -20.16
CA VAL A 60 14.71 -5.30 -20.94
C VAL A 60 14.33 -4.95 -22.38
N PRO A 61 15.28 -4.89 -23.31
CA PRO A 61 15.00 -4.49 -24.69
C PRO A 61 13.80 -5.25 -25.28
N PRO A 62 12.87 -4.57 -25.94
CA PRO A 62 12.86 -3.15 -26.34
C PRO A 62 12.30 -2.16 -25.29
N ARG A 63 12.07 -2.59 -24.03
CA ARG A 63 11.48 -1.75 -22.97
C ARG A 63 12.57 -0.97 -22.24
N ASN A 64 12.28 0.30 -21.92
CA ASN A 64 13.12 1.12 -21.07
C ASN A 64 13.00 0.70 -19.59
N ALA A 65 13.96 1.11 -18.76
CA ALA A 65 13.82 1.04 -17.33
C ALA A 65 12.66 1.95 -16.88
N ILE A 66 11.97 1.54 -15.82
CA ILE A 66 10.86 2.28 -15.25
C ILE A 66 11.16 2.48 -13.78
N ASP A 67 11.09 3.73 -13.34
CA ASP A 67 11.20 4.10 -11.92
C ASP A 67 9.88 4.70 -11.47
N ILE A 68 9.29 4.10 -10.43
CA ILE A 68 8.07 4.56 -9.80
C ILE A 68 8.40 4.89 -8.35
N GLU A 69 8.06 6.09 -7.94
CA GLU A 69 8.15 6.49 -6.54
C GLU A 69 6.77 6.87 -6.03
N VAL A 70 6.40 6.31 -4.88
CA VAL A 70 5.16 6.65 -4.19
C VAL A 70 5.53 7.16 -2.80
N ARG A 71 5.01 8.32 -2.43
CA ARG A 71 5.25 8.94 -1.12
C ARG A 71 3.94 9.26 -0.42
N ARG A 72 3.96 9.14 0.91
CA ARG A 72 2.88 9.55 1.79
C ARG A 72 3.36 10.68 2.69
N THR A 73 2.60 11.76 2.74
CA THR A 73 2.77 12.88 3.66
C THR A 73 1.51 13.04 4.50
N ASP A 74 1.66 13.08 5.82
CA ASP A 74 0.57 13.25 6.76
C ASP A 74 0.53 14.72 7.24
N ASP A 75 -0.60 15.38 7.08
CA ASP A 75 -0.93 16.66 7.70
C ASP A 75 -1.82 16.39 8.93
N VAL A 76 -1.19 16.29 10.09
CA VAL A 76 -1.85 15.90 11.34
C VAL A 76 -2.87 16.94 11.80
N ASP A 77 -2.59 18.23 11.56
CA ASP A 77 -3.46 19.33 12.00
C ASP A 77 -4.78 19.36 11.24
N ARG A 78 -4.79 18.76 10.04
CA ARG A 78 -5.96 18.72 9.17
C ARG A 78 -6.58 17.34 9.01
N ASP A 79 -6.07 16.32 9.68
CA ASP A 79 -6.44 14.91 9.47
C ASP A 79 -6.37 14.49 7.99
N MET A 80 -5.40 15.06 7.27
CA MET A 80 -5.23 14.83 5.85
C MET A 80 -3.98 14.02 5.55
N VAL A 81 -4.08 13.23 4.50
CA VAL A 81 -2.96 12.49 3.91
C VAL A 81 -2.86 12.83 2.43
N SER A 82 -1.67 13.16 1.99
CA SER A 82 -1.33 13.31 0.57
C SER A 82 -0.52 12.12 0.12
N LEU A 83 -0.91 11.54 -1.00
CA LEU A 83 -0.18 10.48 -1.70
C LEU A 83 0.34 11.04 -3.02
N GLU A 84 1.64 11.00 -3.18
CA GLU A 84 2.32 11.43 -4.40
C GLU A 84 2.80 10.21 -5.16
N ARG A 85 2.62 10.20 -6.47
CA ARG A 85 3.22 9.23 -7.37
C ARG A 85 4.00 9.97 -8.45
N ILE A 86 5.25 9.58 -8.60
CA ILE A 86 6.16 10.07 -9.63
C ILE A 86 6.54 8.87 -10.49
N GLN A 87 6.32 8.99 -11.80
CA GLN A 87 6.66 7.94 -12.75
C GLN A 87 7.01 8.56 -14.09
N ASP A 88 8.21 8.25 -14.62
CA ASP A 88 8.69 8.72 -15.93
C ASP A 88 8.57 10.24 -16.14
N GLY A 89 8.65 11.02 -15.06
CA GLY A 89 8.48 12.47 -15.06
C GLY A 89 7.04 12.96 -14.86
N ASP A 90 6.06 12.07 -14.93
CA ASP A 90 4.68 12.39 -14.56
C ASP A 90 4.53 12.42 -13.04
N HIS A 91 3.83 13.45 -12.54
CA HIS A 91 3.59 13.65 -11.11
C HIS A 91 2.10 13.76 -10.85
N SER A 92 1.59 12.91 -9.96
CA SER A 92 0.20 12.95 -9.52
C SER A 92 0.12 13.02 -7.99
N VAL A 93 -0.89 13.72 -7.48
CA VAL A 93 -1.15 13.88 -6.04
C VAL A 93 -2.61 13.56 -5.78
N GLU A 94 -2.85 12.62 -4.89
CA GLU A 94 -4.18 12.33 -4.36
C GLU A 94 -4.22 12.72 -2.88
N ARG A 95 -5.36 13.28 -2.43
CA ARG A 95 -5.53 13.72 -1.05
C ARG A 95 -6.71 13.02 -0.41
N TYR A 96 -6.56 12.68 0.87
CA TYR A 96 -7.56 11.94 1.64
C TYR A 96 -7.74 12.56 3.02
N VAL A 97 -8.99 12.67 3.48
CA VAL A 97 -9.33 12.88 4.88
C VAL A 97 -9.48 11.52 5.53
N LEU A 98 -8.78 11.30 6.66
CA LEU A 98 -8.85 10.04 7.41
C LEU A 98 -9.79 10.17 8.60
N VAL A 99 -10.72 9.23 8.69
CA VAL A 99 -11.57 9.05 9.87
C VAL A 99 -11.23 7.71 10.50
N ARG A 100 -10.93 7.70 11.79
CA ARG A 100 -10.57 6.51 12.55
C ARG A 100 -11.64 6.22 13.59
N HIS A 101 -12.02 4.97 13.71
CA HIS A 101 -12.99 4.50 14.70
C HIS A 101 -12.50 3.20 15.33
N LEU A 102 -12.55 3.14 16.66
CA LEU A 102 -12.30 1.93 17.42
C LEU A 102 -13.62 1.21 17.68
N ALA A 103 -13.77 0.04 17.11
CA ALA A 103 -14.93 -0.82 17.29
C ALA A 103 -14.59 -1.93 18.28
N GLN A 104 -15.48 -2.19 19.23
CA GLN A 104 -15.38 -3.35 20.13
C GLN A 104 -15.64 -4.63 19.35
N THR A 105 -14.80 -5.64 19.54
CA THR A 105 -15.02 -6.95 18.93
C THR A 105 -16.15 -7.66 19.65
N PRO A 106 -17.17 -8.17 18.94
CA PRO A 106 -18.26 -8.93 19.59
C PRO A 106 -17.74 -10.15 20.35
N VAL A 107 -18.26 -10.37 21.55
CA VAL A 107 -17.90 -11.53 22.36
C VAL A 107 -18.38 -12.82 21.67
N GLY A 108 -17.47 -13.77 21.48
CA GLY A 108 -17.77 -15.08 20.88
C GLY A 108 -17.55 -15.17 19.38
N GLU A 109 -16.88 -14.21 18.77
CA GLU A 109 -16.47 -14.32 17.36
C GLU A 109 -15.34 -15.33 17.22
N LEU A 110 -15.63 -16.45 16.52
CA LEU A 110 -14.69 -17.55 16.29
C LEU A 110 -13.43 -17.06 15.55
N GLY A 111 -12.27 -17.37 16.13
CA GLY A 111 -10.96 -16.97 15.57
C GLY A 111 -10.49 -15.57 15.97
N ARG A 112 -11.25 -14.83 16.80
CA ARG A 112 -10.90 -13.50 17.32
C ARG A 112 -10.99 -13.38 18.84
N GLU A 113 -10.87 -14.48 19.55
CA GLU A 113 -11.06 -14.57 21.01
C GLU A 113 -10.13 -13.67 21.82
N ASN A 114 -8.96 -13.33 21.24
CA ASN A 114 -7.96 -12.47 21.88
C ASN A 114 -8.00 -11.01 21.39
N VAL A 115 -8.87 -10.68 20.44
CA VAL A 115 -8.98 -9.33 19.87
C VAL A 115 -10.10 -8.59 20.60
N LYS A 116 -9.76 -7.58 21.39
CA LYS A 116 -10.73 -6.77 22.14
C LYS A 116 -11.29 -5.63 21.30
N GLU A 117 -10.45 -5.04 20.47
CA GLU A 117 -10.78 -3.86 19.69
C GLU A 117 -10.25 -3.98 18.26
N SER A 118 -10.97 -3.40 17.33
CA SER A 118 -10.58 -3.29 15.92
C SER A 118 -10.61 -1.83 15.51
N GLU A 119 -9.54 -1.33 14.92
CA GLU A 119 -9.51 0.01 14.34
C GLU A 119 -10.05 -0.05 12.91
N ILE A 120 -11.07 0.74 12.63
CA ILE A 120 -11.61 0.96 11.30
C ILE A 120 -11.10 2.32 10.81
N ILE A 121 -10.46 2.34 9.65
CA ILE A 121 -9.99 3.57 9.01
C ILE A 121 -10.78 3.77 7.73
N LEU A 122 -11.42 4.91 7.61
CA LEU A 122 -12.08 5.36 6.40
C LEU A 122 -11.25 6.51 5.80
N ALA A 123 -10.94 6.43 4.50
CA ALA A 123 -10.21 7.45 3.78
C ALA A 123 -11.10 8.01 2.68
N PHE A 124 -11.45 9.27 2.79
CA PHE A 124 -12.31 10.00 1.87
C PHE A 124 -11.45 10.81 0.90
N PRO A 125 -11.48 10.52 -0.40
CA PRO A 125 -10.74 11.30 -1.37
C PRO A 125 -11.29 12.72 -1.46
N VAL A 126 -10.40 13.70 -1.47
CA VAL A 126 -10.75 15.12 -1.52
C VAL A 126 -9.84 15.91 -2.46
N THR A 127 -10.34 17.04 -2.94
CA THR A 127 -9.53 18.04 -3.63
C THR A 127 -8.62 18.79 -2.66
N GLU A 128 -7.75 19.66 -3.17
CA GLU A 128 -6.96 20.58 -2.36
C GLU A 128 -7.81 21.53 -1.51
N ALA A 129 -8.97 21.93 -2.04
CA ALA A 129 -9.98 22.74 -1.33
C ALA A 129 -10.82 21.92 -0.34
N ARG A 130 -10.50 20.62 -0.13
CA ARG A 130 -11.25 19.66 0.71
C ARG A 130 -12.65 19.35 0.23
N GLU A 131 -12.93 19.57 -1.04
CA GLU A 131 -14.20 19.14 -1.63
C GLU A 131 -14.16 17.63 -1.89
N PRO A 132 -15.26 16.90 -1.64
CA PRO A 132 -15.31 15.46 -1.90
C PRO A 132 -15.07 15.12 -3.37
N VAL A 133 -14.28 14.07 -3.61
CA VAL A 133 -14.08 13.49 -4.93
C VAL A 133 -14.84 12.17 -5.02
N GLU A 134 -15.83 12.10 -5.88
CA GLU A 134 -16.61 10.88 -6.11
C GLU A 134 -15.85 9.92 -7.04
N LYS A 135 -15.11 8.98 -6.47
CA LYS A 135 -14.36 7.95 -7.18
C LYS A 135 -14.58 6.61 -6.49
N ASN A 136 -14.80 5.55 -7.26
CA ASN A 136 -14.85 4.19 -6.70
C ASN A 136 -13.52 3.86 -6.04
N GLN A 137 -13.58 3.30 -4.85
CA GLN A 137 -12.43 2.97 -4.02
C GLN A 137 -12.40 1.49 -3.68
N ASP A 138 -11.20 1.00 -3.40
CA ASP A 138 -11.02 -0.37 -2.95
C ASP A 138 -11.21 -0.49 -1.43
N VAL A 139 -11.69 -1.64 -1.01
CA VAL A 139 -11.66 -2.06 0.39
C VAL A 139 -10.33 -2.76 0.64
N HIS A 140 -9.71 -2.47 1.76
CA HIS A 140 -8.42 -3.00 2.15
C HIS A 140 -8.52 -3.87 3.40
N ALA A 141 -7.74 -4.96 3.44
CA ALA A 141 -7.37 -5.67 4.66
C ALA A 141 -5.85 -5.85 4.61
N PHE A 142 -5.10 -4.79 4.99
CA PHE A 142 -3.67 -4.57 4.78
C PHE A 142 -3.28 -4.36 3.30
N LEU A 143 -3.82 -5.16 2.42
CA LEU A 143 -3.68 -5.07 0.96
C LEU A 143 -5.05 -4.80 0.32
N PRO A 144 -5.09 -4.23 -0.88
CA PRO A 144 -6.34 -4.05 -1.58
C PRO A 144 -6.98 -5.40 -1.85
N LEU A 145 -8.24 -5.54 -1.45
CA LEU A 145 -9.02 -6.76 -1.67
C LEU A 145 -9.81 -6.67 -2.96
N ARG A 146 -10.69 -5.69 -3.02
CA ARG A 146 -11.68 -5.59 -4.09
C ARG A 146 -12.36 -4.23 -4.09
N CYS A 147 -12.75 -3.76 -5.28
CA CYS A 147 -13.68 -2.66 -5.43
C CYS A 147 -15.13 -3.18 -5.26
N TYR A 148 -15.82 -2.68 -4.24
CA TYR A 148 -17.23 -2.98 -3.97
C TYR A 148 -18.16 -1.82 -4.38
N GLY A 149 -17.65 -0.83 -5.11
CA GLY A 149 -18.41 0.36 -5.52
C GLY A 149 -18.54 1.43 -4.43
N PHE A 150 -17.84 1.29 -3.31
CA PHE A 150 -17.79 2.34 -2.29
C PHE A 150 -17.01 3.55 -2.83
N LYS A 151 -17.44 4.75 -2.40
CA LYS A 151 -16.76 6.02 -2.71
C LYS A 151 -15.70 6.40 -1.67
N VAL A 152 -15.36 5.47 -0.80
CA VAL A 152 -14.42 5.62 0.31
C VAL A 152 -13.53 4.39 0.41
N CYS A 153 -12.22 4.59 0.61
CA CYS A 153 -11.32 3.51 1.01
C CYS A 153 -11.60 3.13 2.46
N SER A 154 -11.67 1.86 2.76
CA SER A 154 -11.86 1.36 4.12
C SER A 154 -10.86 0.28 4.48
N LEU A 155 -10.42 0.29 5.74
CA LEU A 155 -9.56 -0.73 6.33
C LEU A 155 -10.03 -1.05 7.74
N VAL A 156 -10.03 -2.33 8.08
CA VAL A 156 -10.25 -2.81 9.46
C VAL A 156 -8.95 -3.40 10.00
N TRP A 157 -8.47 -2.86 11.12
CA TRP A 157 -7.33 -3.37 11.86
C TRP A 157 -7.82 -4.11 13.12
N THR A 158 -7.21 -5.25 13.40
CA THR A 158 -7.44 -5.95 14.67
C THR A 158 -6.24 -5.75 15.58
N HIS A 159 -6.50 -5.32 16.82
CA HIS A 159 -5.48 -5.25 17.86
C HIS A 159 -5.53 -6.55 18.70
N THR A 160 -4.40 -7.23 18.76
CA THR A 160 -4.17 -8.38 19.66
C THR A 160 -3.62 -7.90 20.99
#